data_d9678d5e9486567d1c88abd0ebe0981b
#
_entry.id   d9678d5e9486567d1c88abd0ebe0981b
#
_cell.length_a   1.000
_cell.length_b   1.000
_cell.length_c   1.000
_cell.angle_alpha   90.00
_cell.angle_beta   90.00
_cell.angle_gamma   90.00
#
_symmetry.space_group_name_H-M   'P 1'
#
loop_
_entity.id
_entity.type
_entity.pdbx_description
1 polymer ?
#
loop_
_entity_poly.entity_id
_entity_poly.type
_entity_poly.pdbx_seq_one_letter_code
_entity_poly.pdbx_strand_id
1 'polypeptide(L)'
;MMAKKIFPLPEVGAFYNQNFINVKVQLDTTANDTEYVKKWYKDGHFLMTTYSIRAFPTYLFFSPDGEIVHRAVGSSDAEVFIAKGKDALNPDKQYYSLARAYEKGNRDPEFLFKLTYASQAAYDQENVKKYSTAYLTTQKDFFNEKNIKFLADFTQTSRDTGFTLMMNNQAKFDEVKNEPGYSANMVRSIILKEEVFPVIFKTREMKSTDPEPDWGKMEKSLAKKYPTMAEQTMLHAKILYYQRRENFTQFSAAISQMVQKYPNGLHAGMLNGFAWSVFEGCDDIACIKQAIAWSLVSVDKTNDPMYIDTYANLLHKSGNTTDAIKWQKKAIAILKQDGEDTADFEETLAKMEKGEKTW
;
A
#
# COMPACT_ATOMS: atom_id res chain seq x y z
N MET A 1 -19.38 6.43 2.95
CA MET A 1 -18.81 6.32 4.31
C MET A 1 -18.94 7.63 5.06
N MET A 2 -18.27 8.75 4.69
CA MET A 2 -18.29 10.03 5.43
C MET A 2 -19.71 10.56 5.70
N ALA A 3 -20.55 10.73 4.67
CA ALA A 3 -21.90 11.28 4.80
C ALA A 3 -22.86 10.47 5.68
N LYS A 4 -22.65 9.15 5.80
CA LYS A 4 -23.53 8.27 6.58
C LYS A 4 -23.03 7.99 8.00
N LYS A 5 -21.69 8.06 8.23
CA LYS A 5 -21.09 7.60 9.48
C LYS A 5 -20.33 8.70 10.25
N ILE A 6 -19.78 9.71 9.57
CA ILE A 6 -18.90 10.71 10.18
C ILE A 6 -19.58 12.09 10.29
N PHE A 7 -20.11 12.62 9.19
CA PHE A 7 -20.76 13.95 9.23
C PHE A 7 -21.94 14.08 10.22
N PRO A 8 -22.74 13.00 10.46
CA PRO A 8 -23.82 13.08 11.44
C PRO A 8 -23.39 13.03 12.91
N LEU A 9 -22.10 12.78 13.22
CA LEU A 9 -21.63 12.73 14.59
C LEU A 9 -21.72 14.11 15.27
N PRO A 10 -22.23 14.18 16.51
CA PRO A 10 -22.45 15.45 17.20
C PRO A 10 -21.20 16.32 17.31
N GLU A 11 -20.05 15.73 17.62
CA GLU A 11 -18.77 16.42 17.75
C GLU A 11 -18.28 17.00 16.42
N VAL A 12 -18.51 16.30 15.31
CA VAL A 12 -18.18 16.77 13.95
C VAL A 12 -19.09 17.94 13.57
N GLY A 13 -20.41 17.79 13.78
CA GLY A 13 -21.38 18.83 13.54
C GLY A 13 -21.12 20.09 14.37
N ALA A 14 -20.83 19.92 15.67
CA ALA A 14 -20.51 21.03 16.57
C ALA A 14 -19.30 21.82 16.08
N PHE A 15 -18.20 21.14 15.72
CA PHE A 15 -17.00 21.80 15.25
C PHE A 15 -17.20 22.49 13.89
N TYR A 16 -17.72 21.76 12.90
CA TYR A 16 -17.82 22.29 11.53
C TYR A 16 -18.87 23.40 11.40
N ASN A 17 -20.03 23.27 12.07
CA ASN A 17 -21.05 24.32 12.01
C ASN A 17 -20.69 25.60 12.78
N GLN A 18 -19.83 25.49 13.80
CA GLN A 18 -19.32 26.66 14.50
C GLN A 18 -18.29 27.45 13.66
N ASN A 19 -17.51 26.76 12.82
CA ASN A 19 -16.34 27.35 12.17
C ASN A 19 -16.51 27.56 10.66
N PHE A 20 -17.48 26.89 10.02
CA PHE A 20 -17.62 26.90 8.55
C PHE A 20 -19.08 26.98 8.10
N ILE A 21 -19.30 27.56 6.93
CA ILE A 21 -20.50 27.35 6.13
C ILE A 21 -20.27 26.11 5.26
N ASN A 22 -20.98 25.01 5.56
CA ASN A 22 -20.73 23.73 4.95
C ASN A 22 -21.60 23.52 3.71
N VAL A 23 -20.99 23.18 2.58
CA VAL A 23 -21.66 22.83 1.32
C VAL A 23 -21.20 21.48 0.85
N LYS A 24 -22.13 20.58 0.51
CA LYS A 24 -21.83 19.29 -0.12
C LYS A 24 -22.20 19.34 -1.59
N VAL A 25 -21.22 19.13 -2.46
CA VAL A 25 -21.41 19.03 -3.92
C VAL A 25 -21.17 17.59 -4.35
N GLN A 26 -22.12 17.03 -5.11
CA GLN A 26 -21.97 15.73 -5.76
C GLN A 26 -21.26 15.96 -7.10
N LEU A 27 -20.17 15.22 -7.35
CA LEU A 27 -19.35 15.36 -8.57
C LEU A 27 -19.55 14.18 -9.55
N ASP A 28 -19.97 13.02 -9.05
CA ASP A 28 -20.40 11.90 -9.88
C ASP A 28 -21.78 12.16 -10.48
N THR A 29 -22.02 11.60 -11.66
CA THR A 29 -23.31 11.72 -12.36
C THR A 29 -23.88 10.34 -12.62
N THR A 30 -25.16 10.12 -12.26
CA THR A 30 -25.83 8.85 -12.45
C THR A 30 -27.18 9.03 -13.14
N ALA A 31 -27.67 7.99 -13.81
CA ALA A 31 -29.02 8.02 -14.45
C ALA A 31 -30.12 8.21 -13.40
N ASN A 32 -29.87 7.85 -12.14
CA ASN A 32 -30.85 7.91 -11.05
C ASN A 32 -30.83 9.23 -10.28
N ASP A 33 -30.02 10.20 -10.67
CA ASP A 33 -29.93 11.48 -9.99
C ASP A 33 -31.20 12.27 -10.14
N THR A 34 -31.63 12.91 -9.05
CA THR A 34 -32.80 13.80 -9.05
C THR A 34 -32.54 15.06 -9.89
N GLU A 35 -33.61 15.68 -10.36
CA GLU A 35 -33.53 16.96 -11.10
C GLU A 35 -32.85 18.07 -10.27
N TYR A 36 -32.95 18.01 -8.94
CA TYR A 36 -32.23 18.92 -8.06
C TYR A 36 -30.72 18.72 -8.16
N VAL A 37 -30.22 17.48 -8.16
CA VAL A 37 -28.78 17.16 -8.32
C VAL A 37 -28.28 17.52 -9.71
N LYS A 38 -29.04 17.21 -10.75
CA LYS A 38 -28.70 17.53 -12.15
C LYS A 38 -28.47 19.02 -12.40
N LYS A 39 -29.18 19.91 -11.69
CA LYS A 39 -28.95 21.36 -11.78
C LYS A 39 -27.53 21.79 -11.40
N TRP A 40 -26.88 21.03 -10.54
CA TRP A 40 -25.52 21.32 -10.05
C TRP A 40 -24.41 20.66 -10.86
N TYR A 41 -24.70 19.91 -11.90
CA TYR A 41 -23.69 19.24 -12.72
C TYR A 41 -22.66 20.21 -13.31
N LYS A 42 -23.12 21.36 -13.81
CA LYS A 42 -22.25 22.37 -14.38
C LYS A 42 -21.31 22.94 -13.34
N ASP A 43 -21.81 23.25 -12.16
CA ASP A 43 -21.03 23.79 -11.05
C ASP A 43 -20.08 22.72 -10.50
N GLY A 44 -20.54 21.46 -10.37
CA GLY A 44 -19.70 20.33 -10.01
C GLY A 44 -18.53 20.12 -10.98
N HIS A 45 -18.78 20.19 -12.29
CA HIS A 45 -17.76 20.09 -13.32
C HIS A 45 -16.76 21.27 -13.25
N PHE A 46 -17.27 22.49 -13.05
CA PHE A 46 -16.44 23.67 -12.85
C PHE A 46 -15.50 23.49 -11.64
N LEU A 47 -16.02 23.06 -10.49
CA LEU A 47 -15.21 22.82 -9.29
C LEU A 47 -14.16 21.73 -9.53
N MET A 48 -14.55 20.63 -10.17
CA MET A 48 -13.65 19.51 -10.46
C MET A 48 -12.48 19.95 -11.34
N THR A 49 -12.75 20.76 -12.35
CA THR A 49 -11.73 21.24 -13.30
C THR A 49 -10.86 22.33 -12.67
N THR A 50 -11.47 23.36 -12.07
CA THR A 50 -10.78 24.52 -11.50
C THR A 50 -9.83 24.12 -10.39
N TYR A 51 -10.25 23.17 -9.53
CA TYR A 51 -9.45 22.72 -8.39
C TYR A 51 -8.77 21.37 -8.62
N SER A 52 -8.77 20.85 -9.86
CA SER A 52 -8.12 19.59 -10.24
C SER A 52 -8.45 18.44 -9.26
N ILE A 53 -9.75 18.25 -8.98
CA ILE A 53 -10.22 17.22 -8.04
C ILE A 53 -10.12 15.86 -8.73
N ARG A 54 -9.28 14.96 -8.18
CA ARG A 54 -9.01 13.63 -8.74
C ARG A 54 -9.28 12.48 -7.78
N ALA A 55 -9.67 12.79 -6.54
CA ALA A 55 -9.96 11.81 -5.50
C ALA A 55 -11.14 12.23 -4.65
N PHE A 56 -11.85 11.27 -4.05
CA PHE A 56 -13.09 11.53 -3.29
C PHE A 56 -13.05 10.84 -1.92
N PRO A 57 -13.53 11.51 -0.88
CA PRO A 57 -13.98 12.90 -0.84
C PRO A 57 -12.81 13.89 -0.90
N THR A 58 -13.01 15.06 -1.50
CA THR A 58 -12.12 16.22 -1.39
C THR A 58 -12.82 17.32 -0.63
N TYR A 59 -12.12 17.96 0.28
CA TYR A 59 -12.58 19.09 1.08
C TYR A 59 -11.81 20.34 0.66
N LEU A 60 -12.54 21.35 0.20
CA LEU A 60 -11.98 22.65 -0.16
C LEU A 60 -12.42 23.67 0.88
N PHE A 61 -11.48 24.42 1.42
CA PHE A 61 -11.74 25.43 2.42
C PHE A 61 -11.42 26.81 1.84
N PHE A 62 -12.39 27.70 1.94
CA PHE A 62 -12.30 29.07 1.43
C PHE A 62 -12.33 30.03 2.61
N SER A 63 -11.58 31.14 2.48
CA SER A 63 -11.69 32.30 3.37
C SER A 63 -13.01 33.04 3.15
N PRO A 64 -13.41 33.94 4.07
CA PRO A 64 -14.65 34.74 3.92
C PRO A 64 -14.72 35.60 2.64
N ASP A 65 -13.59 35.97 2.09
CA ASP A 65 -13.43 36.70 0.83
C ASP A 65 -13.42 35.81 -0.42
N GLY A 66 -13.61 34.48 -0.24
CA GLY A 66 -13.75 33.53 -1.33
C GLY A 66 -12.46 32.96 -1.89
N GLU A 67 -11.31 33.26 -1.28
CA GLU A 67 -10.05 32.64 -1.68
C GLU A 67 -9.90 31.22 -1.12
N ILE A 68 -9.41 30.27 -1.93
CA ILE A 68 -9.08 28.96 -1.44
C ILE A 68 -7.84 29.01 -0.54
N VAL A 69 -7.96 28.52 0.69
CA VAL A 69 -6.87 28.54 1.67
C VAL A 69 -6.32 27.16 2.00
N HIS A 70 -7.19 26.13 2.00
CA HIS A 70 -6.75 24.77 2.34
C HIS A 70 -7.50 23.72 1.51
N ARG A 71 -6.86 22.56 1.38
CA ARG A 71 -7.42 21.36 0.75
C ARG A 71 -7.02 20.14 1.54
N ALA A 72 -7.98 19.26 1.79
CA ALA A 72 -7.73 17.94 2.35
C ALA A 72 -8.46 16.87 1.54
N VAL A 73 -7.94 15.64 1.52
CA VAL A 73 -8.49 14.54 0.72
C VAL A 73 -8.64 13.28 1.57
N GLY A 74 -9.59 12.44 1.18
CA GLY A 74 -9.77 11.09 1.72
C GLY A 74 -10.72 11.00 2.91
N SER A 75 -11.31 9.81 3.05
CA SER A 75 -12.15 9.44 4.19
C SER A 75 -11.30 9.23 5.45
N SER A 76 -11.86 9.52 6.61
CA SER A 76 -11.21 9.36 7.91
C SER A 76 -12.27 9.17 9.00
N ASP A 77 -11.84 8.85 10.22
CA ASP A 77 -12.66 8.95 11.42
C ASP A 77 -12.98 10.41 11.80
N ALA A 78 -13.73 10.59 12.87
CA ALA A 78 -14.18 11.91 13.35
C ALA A 78 -13.01 12.79 13.80
N GLU A 79 -12.07 12.23 14.56
CA GLU A 79 -10.94 12.97 15.12
C GLU A 79 -10.04 13.53 14.01
N VAL A 80 -9.65 12.69 13.07
CA VAL A 80 -8.83 13.09 11.91
C VAL A 80 -9.60 14.07 11.01
N PHE A 81 -10.93 13.91 10.87
CA PHE A 81 -11.73 14.85 10.08
C PHE A 81 -11.79 16.23 10.75
N ILE A 82 -11.97 16.30 12.06
CA ILE A 82 -11.90 17.56 12.82
C ILE A 82 -10.49 18.18 12.71
N ALA A 83 -9.43 17.39 12.77
CA ALA A 83 -8.06 17.87 12.58
C ALA A 83 -7.86 18.55 11.21
N LYS A 84 -8.44 17.99 10.12
CA LYS A 84 -8.43 18.63 8.78
C LYS A 84 -9.07 20.03 8.82
N GLY A 85 -10.18 20.19 9.54
CA GLY A 85 -10.83 21.49 9.72
C GLY A 85 -9.99 22.46 10.56
N LYS A 86 -9.34 21.98 11.64
CA LYS A 86 -8.43 22.80 12.44
C LYS A 86 -7.22 23.29 11.64
N ASP A 87 -6.68 22.43 10.77
CA ASP A 87 -5.57 22.80 9.88
C ASP A 87 -6.01 23.87 8.85
N ALA A 88 -7.26 23.81 8.39
CA ALA A 88 -7.84 24.83 7.51
C ALA A 88 -8.02 26.21 8.19
N LEU A 89 -8.13 26.25 9.53
CA LEU A 89 -8.22 27.49 10.30
C LEU A 89 -6.85 28.09 10.68
N ASN A 90 -5.78 27.31 10.49
CA ASN A 90 -4.43 27.73 10.86
C ASN A 90 -3.62 28.13 9.63
N PRO A 91 -3.28 29.45 9.44
CA PRO A 91 -2.51 29.91 8.29
C PRO A 91 -1.17 29.18 8.09
N ASP A 92 -0.52 28.73 9.18
CA ASP A 92 0.76 28.02 9.14
C ASP A 92 0.63 26.56 8.68
N LYS A 93 -0.61 26.07 8.50
CA LYS A 93 -0.93 24.71 8.04
C LYS A 93 -1.77 24.70 6.76
N GLN A 94 -2.33 25.82 6.38
CA GLN A 94 -3.13 25.97 5.17
C GLN A 94 -2.28 25.73 3.92
N TYR A 95 -2.57 24.67 3.17
CA TYR A 95 -1.78 24.29 2.00
C TYR A 95 -1.57 25.44 1.00
N TYR A 96 -2.65 26.15 0.59
CA TYR A 96 -2.51 27.21 -0.40
C TYR A 96 -1.86 28.48 0.17
N SER A 97 -1.96 28.74 1.46
CA SER A 97 -1.22 29.83 2.10
C SER A 97 0.28 29.54 2.14
N LEU A 98 0.68 28.31 2.43
CA LEU A 98 2.05 27.85 2.35
C LEU A 98 2.56 27.90 0.88
N ALA A 99 1.76 27.44 -0.09
CA ALA A 99 2.13 27.51 -1.51
C ALA A 99 2.38 28.95 -1.97
N ARG A 100 1.52 29.90 -1.57
CA ARG A 100 1.73 31.34 -1.85
C ARG A 100 3.00 31.89 -1.19
N ALA A 101 3.34 31.43 0.02
CA ALA A 101 4.59 31.85 0.68
C ALA A 101 5.83 31.33 -0.09
N TYR A 102 5.75 30.10 -0.63
CA TYR A 102 6.80 29.57 -1.52
C TYR A 102 6.97 30.42 -2.77
N GLU A 103 5.88 30.81 -3.45
CA GLU A 103 5.93 31.66 -4.65
C GLU A 103 6.49 33.07 -4.33
N LYS A 104 6.28 33.57 -3.10
CA LYS A 104 6.88 34.80 -2.60
C LYS A 104 8.36 34.68 -2.20
N GLY A 105 8.96 33.49 -2.38
CA GLY A 105 10.40 33.30 -2.21
C GLY A 105 10.80 32.64 -0.86
N ASN A 106 9.88 32.20 -0.04
CA ASN A 106 10.26 31.45 1.18
C ASN A 106 10.91 30.11 0.79
N ARG A 107 12.15 29.88 1.26
CA ARG A 107 12.96 28.68 1.00
C ARG A 107 13.58 28.11 2.27
N ASP A 108 13.04 28.49 3.45
CA ASP A 108 13.47 27.92 4.71
C ASP A 108 13.30 26.40 4.71
N PRO A 109 14.28 25.62 5.18
CA PRO A 109 14.22 24.16 5.14
C PRO A 109 13.01 23.58 5.90
N GLU A 110 12.68 24.09 7.09
CA GLU A 110 11.53 23.60 7.87
C GLU A 110 10.20 23.96 7.21
N PHE A 111 10.13 25.12 6.60
CA PHE A 111 9.00 25.54 5.79
C PHE A 111 8.81 24.60 4.58
N LEU A 112 9.87 24.31 3.82
CA LEU A 112 9.81 23.42 2.65
C LEU A 112 9.41 21.98 3.05
N PHE A 113 9.90 21.51 4.17
CA PHE A 113 9.51 20.22 4.75
C PHE A 113 7.99 20.18 5.01
N LYS A 114 7.46 21.13 5.75
CA LYS A 114 6.02 21.26 6.05
C LYS A 114 5.17 21.37 4.79
N LEU A 115 5.59 22.23 3.85
CA LEU A 115 4.89 22.44 2.57
C LEU A 115 4.83 21.16 1.73
N THR A 116 5.90 20.36 1.73
CA THR A 116 5.91 19.07 1.01
C THR A 116 4.85 18.11 1.56
N TYR A 117 4.79 17.93 2.87
CA TYR A 117 3.74 17.10 3.49
C TYR A 117 2.33 17.68 3.31
N ALA A 118 2.18 19.00 3.37
CA ALA A 118 0.90 19.65 3.10
C ALA A 118 0.43 19.41 1.66
N SER A 119 1.34 19.44 0.69
CA SER A 119 1.01 19.15 -0.71
C SER A 119 0.65 17.67 -0.95
N GLN A 120 1.28 16.74 -0.22
CA GLN A 120 0.93 15.33 -0.24
C GLN A 120 -0.49 15.10 0.34
N ALA A 121 -0.80 15.70 1.49
CA ALA A 121 -2.11 15.64 2.12
C ALA A 121 -3.21 16.28 1.24
N ALA A 122 -2.85 17.30 0.45
CA ALA A 122 -3.71 17.92 -0.55
C ALA A 122 -3.85 17.09 -1.84
N TYR A 123 -3.12 15.98 -1.99
CA TYR A 123 -3.10 15.12 -3.18
C TYR A 123 -2.60 15.85 -4.44
N ASP A 124 -1.67 16.79 -4.27
CA ASP A 124 -1.08 17.60 -5.34
C ASP A 124 0.30 17.08 -5.73
N GLN A 125 0.32 16.01 -6.54
CA GLN A 125 1.53 15.26 -6.86
C GLN A 125 2.59 16.08 -7.60
N GLU A 126 2.19 17.05 -8.42
CA GLU A 126 3.11 17.94 -9.14
C GLU A 126 3.88 18.82 -8.15
N ASN A 127 3.17 19.43 -7.23
CA ASN A 127 3.76 20.28 -6.20
C ASN A 127 4.51 19.46 -5.13
N VAL A 128 4.10 18.23 -4.82
CA VAL A 128 4.90 17.30 -3.99
C VAL A 128 6.30 17.17 -4.57
N LYS A 129 6.43 16.88 -5.86
CA LYS A 129 7.74 16.74 -6.52
C LYS A 129 8.54 18.04 -6.50
N LYS A 130 7.90 19.17 -6.79
CA LYS A 130 8.52 20.51 -6.77
C LYS A 130 9.09 20.82 -5.39
N TYR A 131 8.28 20.68 -4.35
CA TYR A 131 8.67 21.06 -2.98
C TYR A 131 9.62 20.07 -2.34
N SER A 132 9.46 18.76 -2.58
CA SER A 132 10.41 17.74 -2.09
C SER A 132 11.80 17.96 -2.68
N THR A 133 11.90 18.27 -3.97
CA THR A 133 13.17 18.62 -4.60
C THR A 133 13.76 19.88 -3.97
N ALA A 134 12.96 20.93 -3.79
CA ALA A 134 13.41 22.16 -3.17
C ALA A 134 13.92 21.93 -1.73
N TYR A 135 13.22 21.11 -0.93
CA TYR A 135 13.67 20.73 0.42
C TYR A 135 15.04 20.03 0.36
N LEU A 136 15.16 19.00 -0.48
CA LEU A 136 16.39 18.20 -0.56
C LEU A 136 17.61 19.04 -1.01
N THR A 137 17.44 20.09 -1.81
CA THR A 137 18.54 21.00 -2.17
C THR A 137 19.09 21.81 -1.00
N THR A 138 18.31 21.95 0.08
CA THR A 138 18.75 22.63 1.30
C THR A 138 19.54 21.75 2.27
N GLN A 139 19.50 20.42 2.06
CA GLN A 139 20.07 19.45 2.99
C GLN A 139 21.53 19.17 2.72
N LYS A 140 22.36 19.22 3.77
CA LYS A 140 23.78 18.87 3.73
C LYS A 140 24.03 17.42 4.12
N ASP A 141 23.19 16.86 4.98
CA ASP A 141 23.24 15.47 5.43
C ASP A 141 21.90 14.77 5.12
N PHE A 142 21.94 13.80 4.22
CA PHE A 142 20.79 12.97 3.86
C PHE A 142 20.55 11.79 4.82
N PHE A 143 21.46 11.50 5.73
CA PHE A 143 21.44 10.27 6.53
C PHE A 143 21.04 10.48 7.99
N ASN A 144 20.59 11.69 8.37
CA ASN A 144 19.89 11.86 9.63
C ASN A 144 18.47 11.27 9.55
N GLU A 145 17.90 10.93 10.70
CA GLU A 145 16.60 10.26 10.81
C GLU A 145 15.48 10.99 10.06
N LYS A 146 15.42 12.33 10.20
CA LYS A 146 14.41 13.17 9.53
C LYS A 146 14.49 13.05 8.01
N ASN A 147 15.68 13.14 7.44
CA ASN A 147 15.89 13.08 6.00
C ASN A 147 15.72 11.68 5.43
N ILE A 148 16.10 10.64 6.16
CA ILE A 148 15.83 9.24 5.77
C ILE A 148 14.33 8.99 5.69
N LYS A 149 13.54 9.41 6.71
CA LYS A 149 12.08 9.30 6.68
C LYS A 149 11.49 10.08 5.51
N PHE A 150 11.94 11.31 5.31
CA PHE A 150 11.49 12.13 4.18
C PHE A 150 11.78 11.49 2.82
N LEU A 151 13.00 11.01 2.60
CA LEU A 151 13.37 10.30 1.37
C LEU A 151 12.52 9.04 1.16
N ALA A 152 12.25 8.28 2.22
CA ALA A 152 11.38 7.11 2.17
C ALA A 152 9.94 7.46 1.73
N ASP A 153 9.39 8.57 2.27
CA ASP A 153 8.02 8.99 1.98
C ASP A 153 7.86 9.58 0.56
N PHE A 154 8.92 10.21 0.02
CA PHE A 154 8.85 10.96 -1.24
C PHE A 154 9.65 10.34 -2.41
N THR A 155 10.18 9.14 -2.27
CA THR A 155 10.79 8.39 -3.38
C THR A 155 9.74 7.49 -4.03
N GLN A 156 9.35 7.82 -5.26
CA GLN A 156 8.32 7.10 -6.02
C GLN A 156 8.80 6.58 -7.37
N THR A 157 9.92 7.11 -7.86
CA THR A 157 10.50 6.79 -9.16
C THR A 157 12.01 6.60 -9.08
N SER A 158 12.59 5.93 -10.08
CA SER A 158 14.05 5.77 -10.19
C SER A 158 14.81 7.10 -10.42
N ARG A 159 14.10 8.17 -10.72
CA ARG A 159 14.67 9.51 -10.94
C ARG A 159 14.72 10.36 -9.66
N ASP A 160 14.09 9.90 -8.59
CA ASP A 160 14.06 10.61 -7.32
C ASP A 160 15.39 10.38 -6.57
N THR A 161 15.87 11.40 -5.87
CA THR A 161 17.14 11.37 -5.13
C THR A 161 17.21 10.18 -4.17
N GLY A 162 16.11 9.87 -3.50
CA GLY A 162 16.04 8.77 -2.54
C GLY A 162 16.28 7.39 -3.15
N PHE A 163 15.92 7.17 -4.43
CA PHE A 163 16.14 5.88 -5.09
C PHE A 163 17.62 5.47 -5.10
N THR A 164 18.49 6.37 -5.57
CA THR A 164 19.95 6.10 -5.61
C THR A 164 20.55 6.02 -4.21
N LEU A 165 20.08 6.86 -3.28
CA LEU A 165 20.55 6.86 -1.90
C LEU A 165 20.17 5.55 -1.19
N MET A 166 18.93 5.08 -1.33
CA MET A 166 18.47 3.79 -0.77
C MET A 166 19.23 2.63 -1.39
N MET A 167 19.40 2.60 -2.71
CA MET A 167 20.09 1.52 -3.41
C MET A 167 21.52 1.35 -2.90
N ASN A 168 22.24 2.45 -2.61
CA ASN A 168 23.64 2.44 -2.24
C ASN A 168 23.90 2.44 -0.73
N ASN A 169 22.88 2.69 0.11
CA ASN A 169 23.06 2.85 1.56
C ASN A 169 21.96 2.11 2.35
N GLN A 170 21.61 0.90 1.93
CA GLN A 170 20.49 0.13 2.47
C GLN A 170 20.47 0.06 3.99
N ALA A 171 21.60 -0.30 4.63
CA ALA A 171 21.69 -0.48 6.07
C ALA A 171 21.23 0.76 6.87
N LYS A 172 21.55 1.98 6.39
CA LYS A 172 21.16 3.22 7.08
C LYS A 172 19.66 3.47 7.03
N PHE A 173 19.03 3.16 5.92
CA PHE A 173 17.57 3.30 5.77
C PHE A 173 16.85 2.23 6.58
N ASP A 174 17.31 0.99 6.51
CA ASP A 174 16.73 -0.15 7.22
C ASP A 174 16.81 0.06 8.74
N GLU A 175 17.94 0.60 9.26
CA GLU A 175 18.11 0.94 10.67
C GLU A 175 17.08 2.00 11.13
N VAL A 176 16.95 3.12 10.42
CA VAL A 176 16.02 4.20 10.79
C VAL A 176 14.56 3.76 10.68
N LYS A 177 14.26 2.91 9.70
CA LYS A 177 12.89 2.34 9.55
C LYS A 177 12.65 1.19 10.51
N ASN A 178 13.68 0.71 11.21
CA ASN A 178 13.64 -0.48 12.06
C ASN A 178 13.05 -1.71 11.32
N GLU A 179 13.41 -1.85 10.03
CA GLU A 179 12.89 -2.90 9.16
C GLU A 179 14.01 -3.39 8.21
N PRO A 180 14.61 -4.56 8.49
CA PRO A 180 15.61 -5.16 7.62
C PRO A 180 15.06 -5.41 6.20
N GLY A 181 15.76 -4.91 5.18
CA GLY A 181 15.37 -5.05 3.78
C GLY A 181 14.35 -4.03 3.28
N TYR A 182 13.94 -3.06 4.11
CA TYR A 182 13.03 -1.98 3.73
C TYR A 182 13.46 -1.28 2.43
N SER A 183 14.68 -0.78 2.41
CA SER A 183 15.24 -0.03 1.27
C SER A 183 15.36 -0.89 0.01
N ALA A 184 15.79 -2.13 0.14
CA ALA A 184 15.85 -3.08 -0.98
C ALA A 184 14.44 -3.36 -1.55
N ASN A 185 13.43 -3.50 -0.69
CA ASN A 185 12.04 -3.70 -1.10
C ASN A 185 11.47 -2.46 -1.81
N MET A 186 11.74 -1.26 -1.31
CA MET A 186 11.34 0.00 -1.95
C MET A 186 11.98 0.16 -3.33
N VAL A 187 13.28 0.02 -3.43
CA VAL A 187 14.02 0.10 -4.71
C VAL A 187 13.47 -0.94 -5.69
N ARG A 188 13.31 -2.18 -5.27
CA ARG A 188 12.77 -3.26 -6.12
C ARG A 188 11.35 -2.96 -6.58
N SER A 189 10.47 -2.45 -5.73
CA SER A 189 9.10 -2.11 -6.12
C SER A 189 9.04 -1.02 -7.20
N ILE A 190 9.93 -0.04 -7.13
CA ILE A 190 10.08 0.99 -8.15
C ILE A 190 10.58 0.37 -9.47
N ILE A 191 11.61 -0.48 -9.42
CA ILE A 191 12.13 -1.15 -10.62
C ILE A 191 11.05 -2.02 -11.26
N LEU A 192 10.29 -2.79 -10.45
CA LEU A 192 9.17 -3.59 -10.95
C LEU A 192 8.13 -2.72 -11.66
N LYS A 193 7.74 -1.61 -11.06
CA LYS A 193 6.75 -0.69 -11.61
C LYS A 193 7.20 -0.05 -12.93
N GLU A 194 8.45 0.35 -13.03
CA GLU A 194 8.94 1.10 -14.19
C GLU A 194 9.45 0.22 -15.34
N GLU A 195 10.11 -0.90 -15.01
CA GLU A 195 10.83 -1.70 -16.02
C GLU A 195 10.13 -3.03 -16.33
N VAL A 196 9.38 -3.58 -15.37
CA VAL A 196 8.84 -4.94 -15.48
C VAL A 196 7.35 -4.95 -15.78
N PHE A 197 6.54 -4.28 -14.98
CA PHE A 197 5.07 -4.31 -15.13
C PHE A 197 4.57 -3.85 -16.50
N PRO A 198 5.15 -2.84 -17.16
CA PRO A 198 4.75 -2.46 -18.53
C PRO A 198 4.98 -3.58 -19.57
N VAL A 199 5.89 -4.51 -19.29
CA VAL A 199 6.21 -5.63 -20.17
C VAL A 199 5.33 -6.85 -19.88
N ILE A 200 5.16 -7.20 -18.57
CA ILE A 200 4.46 -8.43 -18.17
C ILE A 200 2.95 -8.25 -18.02
N PHE A 201 2.47 -7.01 -17.78
CA PHE A 201 1.05 -6.68 -17.60
C PHE A 201 0.56 -5.72 -18.69
N LYS A 202 0.79 -6.06 -19.96
CA LYS A 202 0.41 -5.21 -21.11
C LYS A 202 -1.09 -4.96 -21.20
N THR A 203 -1.90 -5.91 -20.75
CA THR A 203 -3.36 -5.82 -20.74
C THR A 203 -3.91 -6.05 -19.34
N ARG A 204 -5.09 -5.49 -19.05
CA ARG A 204 -5.77 -5.70 -17.76
C ARG A 204 -6.19 -7.16 -17.57
N GLU A 205 -6.53 -7.84 -18.67
CA GLU A 205 -6.91 -9.24 -18.70
C GLU A 205 -5.78 -10.06 -19.32
N MET A 206 -5.11 -10.86 -18.50
CA MET A 206 -4.12 -11.85 -18.97
C MET A 206 -4.83 -13.17 -19.22
N LYS A 207 -4.72 -13.67 -20.43
CA LYS A 207 -5.24 -15.01 -20.78
C LYS A 207 -4.14 -16.06 -20.56
N SER A 208 -4.53 -17.25 -20.18
CA SER A 208 -3.59 -18.39 -20.04
C SER A 208 -2.85 -18.69 -21.34
N THR A 209 -3.44 -18.34 -22.48
CA THR A 209 -2.89 -18.54 -23.84
C THR A 209 -1.94 -17.43 -24.30
N ASP A 210 -1.83 -16.31 -23.57
CA ASP A 210 -0.92 -15.23 -23.95
C ASP A 210 0.53 -15.74 -23.88
N PRO A 211 1.40 -15.35 -24.82
CA PRO A 211 2.80 -15.78 -24.80
C PRO A 211 3.51 -15.28 -23.55
N GLU A 212 4.40 -16.09 -23.00
CA GLU A 212 5.25 -15.67 -21.91
C GLU A 212 6.17 -14.50 -22.30
N PRO A 213 6.51 -13.63 -21.37
CA PRO A 213 7.54 -12.62 -21.59
C PRO A 213 8.90 -13.28 -21.90
N ASP A 214 9.71 -12.61 -22.69
CA ASP A 214 11.11 -13.01 -22.86
C ASP A 214 11.91 -12.68 -21.58
N TRP A 215 11.85 -13.63 -20.64
CA TRP A 215 12.51 -13.51 -19.34
C TRP A 215 14.03 -13.28 -19.49
N GLY A 216 14.68 -13.91 -20.45
CA GLY A 216 16.11 -13.78 -20.68
C GLY A 216 16.51 -12.38 -21.16
N LYS A 217 15.71 -11.77 -22.03
CA LYS A 217 15.92 -10.40 -22.48
C LYS A 217 15.69 -9.40 -21.33
N MET A 218 14.66 -9.60 -20.52
CA MET A 218 14.36 -8.76 -19.37
C MET A 218 15.49 -8.82 -18.34
N GLU A 219 15.94 -10.03 -17.99
CA GLU A 219 17.03 -10.25 -17.04
C GLU A 219 18.33 -9.55 -17.48
N LYS A 220 18.72 -9.69 -18.77
CA LYS A 220 19.88 -8.98 -19.33
C LYS A 220 19.72 -7.47 -19.26
N SER A 221 18.52 -6.94 -19.52
CA SER A 221 18.24 -5.52 -19.43
C SER A 221 18.35 -5.00 -18.00
N LEU A 222 17.75 -5.71 -17.04
CA LEU A 222 17.83 -5.36 -15.63
C LEU A 222 19.24 -5.50 -15.07
N ALA A 223 19.97 -6.56 -15.42
CA ALA A 223 21.34 -6.76 -14.98
C ALA A 223 22.28 -5.65 -15.46
N LYS A 224 22.04 -5.06 -16.63
CA LYS A 224 22.78 -3.91 -17.13
C LYS A 224 22.53 -2.63 -16.31
N LYS A 225 21.26 -2.39 -15.90
CA LYS A 225 20.86 -1.17 -15.17
C LYS A 225 21.04 -1.30 -13.65
N TYR A 226 20.72 -2.48 -13.10
CA TYR A 226 20.60 -2.74 -11.67
C TYR A 226 21.27 -4.08 -11.31
N PRO A 227 22.59 -4.22 -11.49
CA PRO A 227 23.27 -5.52 -11.41
C PRO A 227 23.07 -6.25 -10.08
N THR A 228 23.03 -5.53 -8.96
CA THR A 228 22.85 -6.09 -7.62
C THR A 228 21.40 -6.45 -7.29
N MET A 229 20.43 -5.94 -8.04
CA MET A 229 19.01 -6.11 -7.79
C MET A 229 18.30 -6.99 -8.83
N ALA A 230 18.93 -7.24 -9.97
CA ALA A 230 18.28 -7.82 -11.14
C ALA A 230 17.71 -9.22 -10.85
N GLU A 231 18.49 -10.14 -10.29
CA GLU A 231 18.04 -11.51 -10.03
C GLU A 231 16.85 -11.55 -9.08
N GLN A 232 16.94 -10.86 -7.96
CA GLN A 232 15.86 -10.82 -6.99
C GLN A 232 14.60 -10.16 -7.55
N THR A 233 14.76 -9.09 -8.36
CA THR A 233 13.64 -8.43 -9.06
C THR A 233 12.99 -9.36 -10.06
N MET A 234 13.77 -10.13 -10.82
CA MET A 234 13.23 -11.10 -11.77
C MET A 234 12.48 -12.25 -11.10
N LEU A 235 12.97 -12.75 -9.97
CA LEU A 235 12.23 -13.75 -9.18
C LEU A 235 10.90 -13.20 -8.72
N HIS A 236 10.87 -11.96 -8.20
CA HIS A 236 9.63 -11.31 -7.78
C HIS A 236 8.67 -11.10 -8.96
N ALA A 237 9.19 -10.68 -10.11
CA ALA A 237 8.40 -10.54 -11.34
C ALA A 237 7.74 -11.86 -11.76
N LYS A 238 8.49 -12.96 -11.73
CA LYS A 238 7.99 -14.31 -12.03
C LYS A 238 6.91 -14.77 -11.06
N ILE A 239 7.10 -14.51 -9.74
CA ILE A 239 6.09 -14.80 -8.71
C ILE A 239 4.77 -14.10 -9.06
N LEU A 240 4.79 -12.79 -9.28
CA LEU A 240 3.58 -12.00 -9.58
C LEU A 240 2.94 -12.40 -10.91
N TYR A 241 3.75 -12.69 -11.91
CA TYR A 241 3.27 -13.12 -13.23
C TYR A 241 2.58 -14.49 -13.18
N TYR A 242 3.23 -15.49 -12.58
CA TYR A 242 2.68 -16.84 -12.52
C TYR A 242 1.51 -16.96 -11.55
N GLN A 243 1.49 -16.18 -10.44
CA GLN A 243 0.33 -16.06 -9.58
C GLN A 243 -0.90 -15.59 -10.37
N ARG A 244 -0.75 -14.52 -11.14
CA ARG A 244 -1.86 -13.94 -11.92
C ARG A 244 -2.33 -14.85 -13.06
N ARG A 245 -1.47 -15.75 -13.53
CA ARG A 245 -1.79 -16.76 -14.56
C ARG A 245 -2.26 -18.09 -13.97
N GLU A 246 -2.37 -18.19 -12.66
CA GLU A 246 -2.71 -19.43 -11.94
C GLU A 246 -1.81 -20.61 -12.32
N ASN A 247 -0.57 -20.31 -12.77
CA ASN A 247 0.44 -21.33 -13.03
C ASN A 247 1.17 -21.68 -11.73
N PHE A 248 0.51 -22.47 -10.87
CA PHE A 248 0.99 -22.79 -9.54
C PHE A 248 2.32 -23.54 -9.51
N THR A 249 2.63 -24.32 -10.54
CA THR A 249 3.92 -25.01 -10.64
C THR A 249 5.08 -24.02 -10.74
N GLN A 250 5.02 -23.06 -11.67
CA GLN A 250 6.05 -22.04 -11.84
C GLN A 250 6.04 -21.01 -10.70
N PHE A 251 4.86 -20.68 -10.20
CA PHE A 251 4.66 -19.82 -9.05
C PHE A 251 5.39 -20.37 -7.82
N SER A 252 5.14 -21.63 -7.47
CA SER A 252 5.74 -22.30 -6.32
C SER A 252 7.25 -22.43 -6.47
N ALA A 253 7.74 -22.76 -7.67
CA ALA A 253 9.18 -22.84 -7.94
C ALA A 253 9.87 -21.48 -7.76
N ALA A 254 9.25 -20.38 -8.23
CA ALA A 254 9.81 -19.04 -8.10
C ALA A 254 9.87 -18.58 -6.62
N ILE A 255 8.84 -18.88 -5.83
CA ILE A 255 8.82 -18.56 -4.39
C ILE A 255 9.90 -19.37 -3.66
N SER A 256 10.00 -20.67 -3.94
CA SER A 256 11.01 -21.54 -3.32
C SER A 256 12.43 -21.03 -3.59
N GLN A 257 12.73 -20.60 -4.82
CA GLN A 257 14.00 -19.96 -5.16
C GLN A 257 14.20 -18.65 -4.42
N MET A 258 13.17 -17.82 -4.31
CA MET A 258 13.23 -16.54 -3.59
C MET A 258 13.55 -16.75 -2.10
N VAL A 259 12.84 -17.67 -1.44
CA VAL A 259 13.04 -17.98 -0.02
C VAL A 259 14.44 -18.55 0.23
N GLN A 260 14.92 -19.44 -0.66
CA GLN A 260 16.24 -20.05 -0.53
C GLN A 260 17.39 -19.05 -0.71
N LYS A 261 17.33 -18.21 -1.74
CA LYS A 261 18.40 -17.26 -2.09
C LYS A 261 18.34 -15.97 -1.28
N TYR A 262 17.12 -15.54 -0.93
CA TYR A 262 16.84 -14.26 -0.30
C TYR A 262 15.88 -14.43 0.89
N PRO A 263 16.34 -14.97 2.05
CA PRO A 263 15.48 -15.29 3.20
C PRO A 263 14.64 -14.10 3.72
N ASN A 264 15.15 -12.89 3.52
CA ASN A 264 14.44 -11.63 3.86
C ASN A 264 13.80 -10.95 2.64
N GLY A 265 13.78 -11.61 1.49
CA GLY A 265 13.24 -11.06 0.23
C GLY A 265 11.72 -10.99 0.19
N LEU A 266 11.05 -11.74 1.05
CA LEU A 266 9.60 -11.76 1.23
C LEU A 266 9.29 -11.65 2.74
N HIS A 267 8.42 -10.74 3.12
CA HIS A 267 7.96 -10.67 4.51
C HIS A 267 6.91 -11.76 4.81
N ALA A 268 6.70 -12.06 6.09
CA ALA A 268 5.85 -13.17 6.54
C ALA A 268 4.43 -13.11 5.95
N GLY A 269 3.79 -11.93 5.91
CA GLY A 269 2.47 -11.76 5.34
C GLY A 269 2.38 -12.07 3.84
N MET A 270 3.42 -11.74 3.05
CA MET A 270 3.47 -12.13 1.64
C MET A 270 3.58 -13.65 1.48
N LEU A 271 4.46 -14.30 2.26
CA LEU A 271 4.60 -15.76 2.24
C LEU A 271 3.29 -16.43 2.61
N ASN A 272 2.59 -15.94 3.65
CA ASN A 272 1.27 -16.43 4.03
C ASN A 272 0.24 -16.26 2.91
N GLY A 273 0.14 -15.06 2.31
CA GLY A 273 -0.79 -14.82 1.20
C GLY A 273 -0.52 -15.70 -0.01
N PHE A 274 0.74 -15.97 -0.33
CA PHE A 274 1.12 -16.89 -1.40
C PHE A 274 0.80 -18.35 -1.05
N ALA A 275 1.01 -18.76 0.19
CA ALA A 275 0.67 -20.08 0.69
C ALA A 275 -0.86 -20.30 0.62
N TRP A 276 -1.65 -19.31 1.01
CA TRP A 276 -3.10 -19.33 0.89
C TRP A 276 -3.55 -19.45 -0.58
N SER A 277 -2.94 -18.71 -1.50
CA SER A 277 -3.24 -18.83 -2.94
C SER A 277 -3.01 -20.24 -3.47
N VAL A 278 -1.98 -20.95 -2.99
CA VAL A 278 -1.74 -22.35 -3.35
C VAL A 278 -2.77 -23.28 -2.69
N PHE A 279 -3.13 -23.00 -1.44
CA PHE A 279 -4.17 -23.75 -0.76
C PHE A 279 -5.50 -23.72 -1.50
N GLU A 280 -5.93 -22.54 -1.95
CA GLU A 280 -7.18 -22.37 -2.69
C GLU A 280 -7.14 -22.92 -4.11
N GLY A 281 -6.04 -22.70 -4.84
CA GLY A 281 -6.01 -22.86 -6.30
C GLY A 281 -5.22 -24.08 -6.81
N CYS A 282 -4.44 -24.79 -5.98
CA CYS A 282 -3.59 -25.88 -6.45
C CYS A 282 -3.93 -27.23 -5.81
N ASP A 283 -4.16 -28.24 -6.63
CA ASP A 283 -4.35 -29.63 -6.17
C ASP A 283 -3.10 -30.51 -6.39
N ASP A 284 -2.05 -29.97 -7.01
CA ASP A 284 -0.80 -30.70 -7.18
C ASP A 284 -0.03 -30.81 -5.86
N ILE A 285 0.20 -32.04 -5.42
CA ILE A 285 0.89 -32.34 -4.16
C ILE A 285 2.31 -31.76 -4.09
N ALA A 286 3.00 -31.60 -5.23
CA ALA A 286 4.33 -31.00 -5.25
C ALA A 286 4.27 -29.50 -4.95
N CYS A 287 3.30 -28.77 -5.49
CA CYS A 287 3.05 -27.36 -5.15
C CYS A 287 2.66 -27.21 -3.68
N ILE A 288 1.77 -28.06 -3.18
CA ILE A 288 1.29 -28.03 -1.78
C ILE A 288 2.46 -28.24 -0.81
N LYS A 289 3.34 -29.23 -1.07
CA LYS A 289 4.53 -29.48 -0.25
C LYS A 289 5.50 -28.29 -0.24
N GLN A 290 5.67 -27.61 -1.37
CA GLN A 290 6.46 -26.38 -1.43
C GLN A 290 5.81 -25.28 -0.60
N ALA A 291 4.49 -25.09 -0.74
CA ALA A 291 3.75 -24.09 0.04
C ALA A 291 3.83 -24.35 1.56
N ILE A 292 3.75 -25.59 2.01
CA ILE A 292 3.98 -25.98 3.41
C ILE A 292 5.36 -25.49 3.89
N ALA A 293 6.41 -25.69 3.10
CA ALA A 293 7.77 -25.32 3.51
C ALA A 293 7.92 -23.81 3.72
N TRP A 294 7.43 -22.95 2.80
CA TRP A 294 7.55 -21.51 3.02
C TRP A 294 6.47 -20.93 3.95
N SER A 295 5.31 -21.58 4.08
CA SER A 295 4.30 -21.21 5.07
C SER A 295 4.84 -21.38 6.49
N LEU A 296 5.60 -22.46 6.74
CA LEU A 296 6.30 -22.65 8.01
C LEU A 296 7.26 -21.48 8.30
N VAL A 297 7.99 -20.98 7.30
CA VAL A 297 8.85 -19.79 7.46
C VAL A 297 8.06 -18.57 7.91
N SER A 298 6.83 -18.39 7.43
CA SER A 298 5.97 -17.26 7.88
C SER A 298 5.52 -17.43 9.33
N VAL A 299 5.16 -18.65 9.72
CA VAL A 299 4.80 -18.99 11.10
C VAL A 299 5.96 -18.76 12.07
N ASP A 300 7.16 -19.23 11.73
CA ASP A 300 8.36 -19.10 12.58
C ASP A 300 8.77 -17.63 12.80
N LYS A 301 8.50 -16.75 11.83
CA LYS A 301 8.80 -15.33 11.93
C LYS A 301 7.88 -14.55 12.86
N THR A 302 6.62 -14.96 13.02
CA THR A 302 5.60 -14.12 13.68
C THR A 302 4.79 -14.83 14.75
N ASN A 303 4.64 -16.16 14.66
CA ASN A 303 3.69 -16.97 15.45
C ASN A 303 2.24 -16.44 15.38
N ASP A 304 1.86 -15.82 14.26
CA ASP A 304 0.54 -15.26 14.01
C ASP A 304 -0.49 -16.39 13.82
N PRO A 305 -1.63 -16.39 14.52
CA PRO A 305 -2.65 -17.44 14.42
C PRO A 305 -3.23 -17.60 13.00
N MET A 306 -3.36 -16.52 12.23
CA MET A 306 -3.79 -16.57 10.82
C MET A 306 -2.79 -17.33 9.95
N TYR A 307 -1.48 -17.20 10.22
CA TYR A 307 -0.45 -17.90 9.46
C TYR A 307 -0.35 -19.37 9.88
N ILE A 308 -0.61 -19.65 11.16
CA ILE A 308 -0.71 -21.02 11.68
C ILE A 308 -1.91 -21.75 11.06
N ASP A 309 -3.06 -21.07 10.91
CA ASP A 309 -4.26 -21.63 10.24
C ASP A 309 -3.96 -21.98 8.78
N THR A 310 -3.33 -21.09 8.03
CA THR A 310 -2.91 -21.34 6.64
C THR A 310 -2.00 -22.58 6.55
N TYR A 311 -1.03 -22.68 7.47
CA TYR A 311 -0.12 -23.81 7.54
C TYR A 311 -0.85 -25.12 7.85
N ALA A 312 -1.78 -25.09 8.82
CA ALA A 312 -2.59 -26.24 9.18
C ALA A 312 -3.48 -26.71 8.02
N ASN A 313 -4.12 -25.78 7.32
CA ASN A 313 -4.93 -26.07 6.13
C ASN A 313 -4.12 -26.74 5.01
N LEU A 314 -2.90 -26.29 4.74
CA LEU A 314 -1.99 -26.89 3.76
C LEU A 314 -1.56 -28.31 4.19
N LEU A 315 -1.25 -28.51 5.48
CA LEU A 315 -0.94 -29.85 6.01
C LEU A 315 -2.13 -30.79 5.82
N HIS A 316 -3.34 -30.35 6.12
CA HIS A 316 -4.55 -31.14 5.92
C HIS A 316 -4.76 -31.50 4.45
N LYS A 317 -4.64 -30.51 3.54
CA LYS A 317 -4.75 -30.72 2.11
C LYS A 317 -3.68 -31.67 1.57
N SER A 318 -2.50 -31.72 2.19
CA SER A 318 -1.45 -32.69 1.83
C SER A 318 -1.67 -34.10 2.33
N GLY A 319 -2.71 -34.34 3.14
CA GLY A 319 -3.00 -35.61 3.80
C GLY A 319 -2.40 -35.77 5.20
N ASN A 320 -1.64 -34.80 5.71
CA ASN A 320 -1.09 -34.83 7.06
C ASN A 320 -2.07 -34.22 8.08
N THR A 321 -3.24 -34.83 8.20
CA THR A 321 -4.34 -34.35 9.07
C THR A 321 -3.96 -34.34 10.56
N THR A 322 -3.12 -35.30 11.01
CA THR A 322 -2.71 -35.36 12.43
C THR A 322 -1.95 -34.09 12.86
N ASP A 323 -0.99 -33.64 12.07
CA ASP A 323 -0.25 -32.41 12.38
C ASP A 323 -1.09 -31.18 12.11
N ALA A 324 -1.94 -31.17 11.08
CA ALA A 324 -2.89 -30.10 10.82
C ALA A 324 -3.75 -29.78 12.05
N ILE A 325 -4.35 -30.79 12.66
CA ILE A 325 -5.16 -30.65 13.88
C ILE A 325 -4.35 -30.04 15.03
N LYS A 326 -3.09 -30.47 15.22
CA LYS A 326 -2.23 -29.88 16.28
C LYS A 326 -1.98 -28.39 16.07
N TRP A 327 -1.66 -28.00 14.83
CA TRP A 327 -1.40 -26.62 14.50
C TRP A 327 -2.67 -25.76 14.57
N GLN A 328 -3.80 -26.27 14.12
CA GLN A 328 -5.09 -25.58 14.24
C GLN A 328 -5.48 -25.33 15.70
N LYS A 329 -5.29 -26.32 16.59
CA LYS A 329 -5.49 -26.16 18.03
C LYS A 329 -4.55 -25.11 18.64
N LYS A 330 -3.30 -25.00 18.14
CA LYS A 330 -2.36 -23.97 18.56
C LYS A 330 -2.86 -22.57 18.15
N ALA A 331 -3.36 -22.38 16.93
CA ALA A 331 -3.93 -21.10 16.48
C ALA A 331 -5.10 -20.67 17.36
N ILE A 332 -6.05 -21.59 17.62
CA ILE A 332 -7.21 -21.35 18.50
C ILE A 332 -6.76 -20.97 19.92
N ALA A 333 -5.73 -21.63 20.46
CA ALA A 333 -5.24 -21.33 21.79
C ALA A 333 -4.68 -19.91 21.91
N ILE A 334 -3.96 -19.43 20.87
CA ILE A 334 -3.44 -18.04 20.81
C ILE A 334 -4.60 -17.05 20.77
N LEU A 335 -5.57 -17.22 19.86
CA LEU A 335 -6.73 -16.33 19.76
C LEU A 335 -7.52 -16.27 21.08
N LYS A 336 -7.74 -17.40 21.76
CA LYS A 336 -8.41 -17.43 23.08
C LYS A 336 -7.62 -16.66 24.15
N GLN A 337 -6.30 -16.77 24.13
CA GLN A 337 -5.44 -16.02 25.06
C GLN A 337 -5.54 -14.51 24.83
N ASP A 338 -5.67 -14.09 23.56
CA ASP A 338 -5.77 -12.68 23.18
C ASP A 338 -7.21 -12.13 23.27
N GLY A 339 -8.20 -13.00 23.63
CA GLY A 339 -9.60 -12.62 23.76
C GLY A 339 -10.32 -12.40 22.43
N GLU A 340 -9.79 -13.00 21.35
CA GLU A 340 -10.31 -12.88 19.99
C GLU A 340 -11.31 -13.99 19.67
N ASP A 341 -12.16 -13.76 18.64
CA ASP A 341 -13.14 -14.73 18.17
C ASP A 341 -12.44 -15.94 17.52
N THR A 342 -12.90 -17.15 17.86
CA THR A 342 -12.35 -18.41 17.39
C THR A 342 -13.29 -19.24 16.52
N ALA A 343 -14.50 -18.75 16.24
CA ALA A 343 -15.56 -19.54 15.61
C ALA A 343 -15.14 -20.15 14.27
N ASP A 344 -14.55 -19.37 13.36
CA ASP A 344 -14.11 -19.84 12.04
C ASP A 344 -12.99 -20.89 12.15
N PHE A 345 -12.08 -20.72 13.11
CA PHE A 345 -10.97 -21.64 13.37
C PHE A 345 -11.46 -22.95 13.98
N GLU A 346 -12.47 -22.91 14.85
CA GLU A 346 -13.10 -24.09 15.46
C GLU A 346 -13.91 -24.87 14.42
N GLU A 347 -14.59 -24.18 13.48
CA GLU A 347 -15.25 -24.83 12.34
C GLU A 347 -14.22 -25.56 11.44
N THR A 348 -13.11 -24.90 11.11
CA THR A 348 -12.02 -25.49 10.35
C THR A 348 -11.45 -26.73 11.05
N LEU A 349 -11.22 -26.65 12.37
CA LEU A 349 -10.76 -27.77 13.18
C LEU A 349 -11.75 -28.94 13.14
N ALA A 350 -13.05 -28.67 13.27
CA ALA A 350 -14.09 -29.71 13.24
C ALA A 350 -14.12 -30.43 11.88
N LYS A 351 -13.92 -29.74 10.77
CA LYS A 351 -13.78 -30.35 9.43
C LYS A 351 -12.54 -31.24 9.35
N MET A 352 -11.38 -30.77 9.83
CA MET A 352 -10.16 -31.56 9.88
C MET A 352 -10.32 -32.86 10.71
N GLU A 353 -10.96 -32.79 11.90
CA GLU A 353 -11.18 -33.92 12.77
C GLU A 353 -12.11 -34.98 12.16
N LYS A 354 -13.03 -34.56 11.26
CA LYS A 354 -13.90 -35.48 10.50
C LYS A 354 -13.26 -35.98 9.21
N GLY A 355 -12.10 -35.47 8.83
CA GLY A 355 -11.47 -35.76 7.54
C GLY A 355 -12.17 -35.08 6.35
N GLU A 356 -12.97 -34.05 6.60
CA GLU A 356 -13.66 -33.26 5.59
C GLU A 356 -12.72 -32.22 4.97
N LYS A 357 -12.97 -31.85 3.72
CA LYS A 357 -12.19 -30.80 3.05
C LYS A 357 -12.43 -29.42 3.69
N THR A 358 -11.35 -28.65 3.81
CA THR A 358 -11.40 -27.25 4.24
C THR A 358 -11.23 -26.25 3.07
N TRP A 359 -11.13 -26.78 1.83
CA TRP A 359 -10.93 -26.02 0.58
C TRP A 359 -12.01 -26.27 -0.45
#